data_497d0e9a38c39704478560f665ae988c
#
_entry.id   497d0e9a38c39704478560f665ae988c
#
_cell.length_a   1.000
_cell.length_b   1.000
_cell.length_c   1.000
_cell.angle_alpha   90.00
_cell.angle_beta   90.00
_cell.angle_gamma   90.00
#
_symmetry.space_group_name_H-M   'P 1'
#
loop_
_entity.id
_entity.type
_entity.pdbx_description
1 polymer ?
#
loop_
_entity_poly.entity_id
_entity_poly.type
_entity_poly.pdbx_seq_one_letter_code
_entity_poly.pdbx_strand_id
1 'polypeptide(L)'
;IDMLDFADVVAINKFERRGAMDALRDVGRQLVRNHNAFGKKPEDMPVFGTSAATFNDDGVTALYQELRTLLSDKGLGLSEGVLPAVDVRHSSVLRQVVPSSRVRYLSEITETVRGYHAKTEEYAAHARRAQHLTTAREALGEHGSDELDRLIATAEEDLPKDVRGLLSQWPSVVEQYSGDEHVVKIRDKELHTKLVKESLSGNPIRRVALPRMHDEGDLLTFLRRENLPGYFPFTAGVFPFKRDNEDPARMFAGEG
;
A
#
# COMPACT_ATOMS: atom_id res chain seq x y z
N ILE A 1 -19.57 -35.99 -13.57
CA ILE A 1 -19.66 -36.50 -14.96
C ILE A 1 -20.98 -36.04 -15.55
N ASP A 2 -22.08 -36.21 -14.87
CA ASP A 2 -23.42 -35.89 -15.36
C ASP A 2 -23.65 -34.38 -15.68
N MET A 3 -22.94 -33.50 -15.01
CA MET A 3 -22.97 -32.04 -15.33
C MET A 3 -22.40 -31.71 -16.71
N LEU A 4 -21.45 -32.51 -17.21
CA LEU A 4 -20.84 -32.29 -18.53
C LEU A 4 -21.82 -32.56 -19.68
N ASP A 5 -22.88 -33.33 -19.45
CA ASP A 5 -23.90 -33.61 -20.46
C ASP A 5 -24.75 -32.36 -20.79
N PHE A 6 -24.83 -31.44 -19.85
CA PHE A 6 -25.65 -30.23 -19.94
C PHE A 6 -24.83 -28.93 -20.13
N ALA A 7 -23.50 -29.06 -20.15
CA ALA A 7 -22.62 -27.89 -20.24
C ALA A 7 -22.36 -27.48 -21.69
N ASP A 8 -22.75 -26.29 -22.08
CA ASP A 8 -22.39 -25.68 -23.36
C ASP A 8 -20.89 -25.34 -23.41
N VAL A 9 -20.31 -24.92 -22.27
CA VAL A 9 -18.88 -24.55 -22.10
C VAL A 9 -18.38 -24.98 -20.75
N VAL A 10 -17.13 -25.39 -20.66
CA VAL A 10 -16.48 -25.78 -19.41
C VAL A 10 -15.25 -24.91 -19.15
N ALA A 11 -15.17 -24.33 -17.96
CA ALA A 11 -13.99 -23.57 -17.51
C ALA A 11 -13.24 -24.35 -16.41
N ILE A 12 -11.95 -24.61 -16.65
CA ILE A 12 -11.04 -25.19 -15.66
C ILE A 12 -10.26 -24.01 -15.04
N ASN A 13 -10.68 -23.61 -13.84
CA ASN A 13 -10.02 -22.51 -13.14
C ASN A 13 -8.73 -22.99 -12.43
N LYS A 14 -7.90 -22.01 -12.02
CA LYS A 14 -6.58 -22.25 -11.41
C LYS A 14 -5.61 -22.98 -12.37
N PHE A 15 -5.66 -22.58 -13.64
CA PHE A 15 -4.88 -23.24 -14.70
C PHE A 15 -3.37 -23.08 -14.51
N GLU A 16 -2.91 -22.17 -13.64
CA GLU A 16 -1.53 -22.03 -13.18
C GLU A 16 -1.05 -23.21 -12.32
N ARG A 17 -1.95 -24.11 -11.91
CA ARG A 17 -1.63 -25.24 -11.04
C ARG A 17 -1.10 -26.44 -11.83
N ARG A 18 -0.23 -27.21 -11.14
CA ARG A 18 0.27 -28.47 -11.71
C ARG A 18 -0.89 -29.42 -12.02
N GLY A 19 -0.86 -30.06 -13.19
CA GLY A 19 -1.92 -30.97 -13.65
C GLY A 19 -3.06 -30.30 -14.42
N ALA A 20 -3.05 -28.99 -14.60
CA ALA A 20 -4.10 -28.27 -15.31
C ALA A 20 -4.26 -28.71 -16.78
N MET A 21 -3.16 -28.96 -17.49
CA MET A 21 -3.16 -29.47 -18.87
C MET A 21 -3.74 -30.89 -18.96
N ASP A 22 -3.48 -31.71 -17.96
CA ASP A 22 -4.06 -33.06 -17.92
C ASP A 22 -5.55 -33.01 -17.69
N ALA A 23 -6.00 -32.13 -16.75
CA ALA A 23 -7.41 -31.91 -16.51
C ALA A 23 -8.14 -31.39 -17.76
N LEU A 24 -7.55 -30.42 -18.49
CA LEU A 24 -8.12 -29.91 -19.73
C LEU A 24 -8.33 -31.00 -20.76
N ARG A 25 -7.32 -31.86 -20.96
CA ARG A 25 -7.35 -32.99 -21.90
C ARG A 25 -8.37 -34.03 -21.47
N ASP A 26 -8.45 -34.37 -20.18
CA ASP A 26 -9.34 -35.41 -19.68
C ASP A 26 -10.81 -34.96 -19.73
N VAL A 27 -11.09 -33.70 -19.39
CA VAL A 27 -12.44 -33.11 -19.56
C VAL A 27 -12.82 -33.07 -21.05
N GLY A 28 -11.90 -32.65 -21.92
CA GLY A 28 -12.13 -32.66 -23.37
C GLY A 28 -12.47 -34.05 -23.90
N ARG A 29 -11.73 -35.09 -23.47
CA ARG A 29 -12.02 -36.49 -23.81
C ARG A 29 -13.39 -36.94 -23.31
N GLN A 30 -13.77 -36.52 -22.12
CA GLN A 30 -15.06 -36.87 -21.55
C GLN A 30 -16.21 -36.20 -22.33
N LEU A 31 -16.05 -34.93 -22.72
CA LEU A 31 -17.04 -34.23 -23.58
C LEU A 31 -17.19 -34.89 -24.94
N VAL A 32 -16.09 -35.33 -25.58
CA VAL A 32 -16.16 -36.11 -26.84
C VAL A 32 -17.05 -37.32 -26.68
N ARG A 33 -16.92 -38.05 -25.56
CA ARG A 33 -17.76 -39.24 -25.27
C ARG A 33 -19.22 -38.87 -24.99
N ASN A 34 -19.46 -37.88 -24.14
CA ASN A 34 -20.80 -37.53 -23.73
C ASN A 34 -21.65 -36.97 -24.90
N HIS A 35 -21.00 -36.21 -25.78
CA HIS A 35 -21.67 -35.65 -26.97
C HIS A 35 -21.59 -36.53 -28.22
N ASN A 36 -21.09 -37.77 -28.11
CA ASN A 36 -20.87 -38.68 -29.24
C ASN A 36 -20.07 -38.06 -30.39
N ALA A 37 -19.16 -37.13 -30.07
CA ALA A 37 -18.37 -36.36 -31.03
C ALA A 37 -17.06 -37.05 -31.41
N PHE A 38 -17.09 -38.36 -31.71
CA PHE A 38 -15.90 -39.20 -31.94
C PHE A 38 -15.01 -38.77 -33.13
N GLY A 39 -15.49 -37.84 -33.97
CA GLY A 39 -14.70 -37.24 -35.05
C GLY A 39 -13.94 -35.98 -34.65
N LYS A 40 -14.14 -35.45 -33.44
CA LYS A 40 -13.45 -34.25 -32.94
C LYS A 40 -12.30 -34.62 -31.99
N LYS A 41 -11.26 -33.81 -32.00
CA LYS A 41 -10.19 -33.95 -31.03
C LYS A 41 -10.62 -33.34 -29.66
N PRO A 42 -10.07 -33.82 -28.53
CA PRO A 42 -10.35 -33.27 -27.22
C PRO A 42 -10.06 -31.73 -27.12
N GLU A 43 -9.06 -31.28 -27.89
CA GLU A 43 -8.68 -29.84 -27.94
C GLU A 43 -9.72 -28.96 -28.66
N ASP A 44 -10.58 -29.57 -29.50
CA ASP A 44 -11.65 -28.86 -30.23
C ASP A 44 -12.91 -28.69 -29.42
N MET A 45 -13.01 -29.35 -28.26
CA MET A 45 -14.16 -29.24 -27.35
C MET A 45 -14.17 -27.89 -26.62
N PRO A 46 -15.36 -27.36 -26.24
CA PRO A 46 -15.47 -26.06 -25.59
C PRO A 46 -15.01 -26.08 -24.12
N VAL A 47 -13.73 -26.41 -23.93
CA VAL A 47 -13.07 -26.44 -22.61
C VAL A 47 -12.01 -25.37 -22.57
N PHE A 48 -12.07 -24.52 -21.57
CA PHE A 48 -11.17 -23.38 -21.40
C PHE A 48 -10.41 -23.48 -20.08
N GLY A 49 -9.10 -23.27 -20.13
CA GLY A 49 -8.27 -23.17 -18.94
C GLY A 49 -8.12 -21.72 -18.50
N THR A 50 -8.57 -21.37 -17.31
CA THR A 50 -8.57 -19.98 -16.81
C THR A 50 -7.75 -19.85 -15.54
N SER A 51 -7.11 -18.67 -15.35
CA SER A 51 -6.43 -18.31 -14.11
C SER A 51 -6.96 -16.99 -13.58
N ALA A 52 -7.88 -17.04 -12.62
CA ALA A 52 -8.40 -15.86 -11.96
C ALA A 52 -7.35 -15.15 -11.07
N ALA A 53 -6.22 -15.81 -10.79
CA ALA A 53 -5.10 -15.24 -10.05
C ALA A 53 -4.20 -14.36 -10.93
N THR A 54 -4.38 -14.42 -12.26
CA THR A 54 -3.56 -13.71 -13.23
C THR A 54 -4.33 -12.53 -13.79
N PHE A 55 -3.75 -11.32 -13.68
CA PHE A 55 -4.35 -10.15 -14.30
C PHE A 55 -4.24 -10.24 -15.84
N ASN A 56 -5.33 -9.92 -16.54
CA ASN A 56 -5.42 -9.96 -18.00
C ASN A 56 -5.07 -11.35 -18.59
N ASP A 57 -5.61 -12.40 -17.97
CA ASP A 57 -5.43 -13.77 -18.40
C ASP A 57 -6.06 -14.03 -19.78
N ASP A 58 -5.27 -14.57 -20.68
CA ASP A 58 -5.71 -14.87 -22.05
C ASP A 58 -6.72 -16.04 -22.09
N GLY A 59 -6.63 -16.99 -21.18
CA GLY A 59 -7.64 -18.05 -21.00
C GLY A 59 -9.00 -17.51 -20.56
N VAL A 60 -9.03 -16.53 -19.67
CA VAL A 60 -10.27 -15.83 -19.29
C VAL A 60 -10.82 -15.03 -20.47
N THR A 61 -9.96 -14.37 -21.23
CA THR A 61 -10.36 -13.63 -22.45
C THR A 61 -10.95 -14.56 -23.51
N ALA A 62 -10.34 -15.73 -23.73
CA ALA A 62 -10.85 -16.74 -24.65
C ALA A 62 -12.24 -17.25 -24.24
N LEU A 63 -12.42 -17.58 -22.95
CA LEU A 63 -13.72 -17.98 -22.42
C LEU A 63 -14.77 -16.88 -22.62
N TYR A 64 -14.43 -15.62 -22.34
CA TYR A 64 -15.33 -14.49 -22.52
C TYR A 64 -15.76 -14.33 -24.00
N GLN A 65 -14.84 -14.49 -24.94
CA GLN A 65 -15.11 -14.40 -26.37
C GLN A 65 -16.02 -15.54 -26.85
N GLU A 66 -15.80 -16.76 -26.37
CA GLU A 66 -16.68 -17.90 -26.66
C GLU A 66 -18.10 -17.68 -26.11
N LEU A 67 -18.21 -17.24 -24.85
CA LEU A 67 -19.51 -16.92 -24.25
C LEU A 67 -20.25 -15.82 -25.03
N ARG A 68 -19.55 -14.81 -25.51
CA ARG A 68 -20.17 -13.77 -26.37
C ARG A 68 -20.75 -14.37 -27.64
N THR A 69 -20.01 -15.23 -28.30
CA THR A 69 -20.49 -15.90 -29.53
C THR A 69 -21.73 -16.72 -29.23
N LEU A 70 -21.68 -17.59 -28.22
CA LEU A 70 -22.83 -18.42 -27.82
C LEU A 70 -24.06 -17.61 -27.45
N LEU A 71 -23.89 -16.52 -26.70
CA LEU A 71 -25.02 -15.67 -26.29
C LEU A 71 -25.58 -14.86 -27.45
N SER A 72 -24.73 -14.44 -28.39
CA SER A 72 -25.16 -13.79 -29.62
C SER A 72 -26.03 -14.71 -30.48
N ASP A 73 -25.62 -15.97 -30.64
CA ASP A 73 -26.37 -17.00 -31.35
C ASP A 73 -27.72 -17.30 -30.69
N LYS A 74 -27.83 -17.10 -29.39
CA LYS A 74 -29.09 -17.21 -28.60
C LYS A 74 -29.93 -15.91 -28.62
N GLY A 75 -29.55 -14.91 -29.41
CA GLY A 75 -30.32 -13.68 -29.62
C GLY A 75 -29.98 -12.53 -28.65
N LEU A 76 -28.91 -12.62 -27.89
CA LEU A 76 -28.43 -11.50 -27.08
C LEU A 76 -27.67 -10.51 -27.98
N GLY A 77 -28.24 -9.31 -28.19
CA GLY A 77 -27.58 -8.24 -28.94
C GLY A 77 -26.37 -7.71 -28.17
N LEU A 78 -25.17 -8.13 -28.59
CA LEU A 78 -23.91 -7.68 -27.97
C LEU A 78 -23.21 -6.70 -28.92
N SER A 79 -22.72 -5.59 -28.35
CA SER A 79 -21.82 -4.67 -29.06
C SER A 79 -20.45 -5.33 -29.30
N GLU A 80 -19.67 -4.81 -30.23
CA GLU A 80 -18.29 -5.25 -30.42
C GLU A 80 -17.49 -5.12 -29.09
N GLY A 81 -16.72 -6.17 -28.76
CA GLY A 81 -15.90 -6.18 -27.54
C GLY A 81 -14.64 -5.35 -27.72
N VAL A 82 -14.17 -4.76 -26.63
CA VAL A 82 -12.93 -3.95 -26.59
C VAL A 82 -11.68 -4.80 -26.48
N LEU A 83 -11.81 -6.07 -26.08
CA LEU A 83 -10.66 -6.97 -25.88
C LEU A 83 -10.19 -7.53 -27.23
N PRO A 84 -8.87 -7.57 -27.47
CA PRO A 84 -8.32 -8.17 -28.68
C PRO A 84 -8.65 -9.67 -28.74
N ALA A 85 -8.86 -10.19 -29.94
CA ALA A 85 -9.04 -11.63 -30.15
C ALA A 85 -7.80 -12.41 -29.69
N VAL A 86 -8.03 -13.58 -29.08
CA VAL A 86 -6.98 -14.50 -28.65
C VAL A 86 -7.18 -15.85 -29.29
N ASP A 87 -6.07 -16.47 -29.74
CA ASP A 87 -6.08 -17.76 -30.45
C ASP A 87 -5.81 -18.95 -29.51
N VAL A 88 -5.91 -18.72 -28.20
CA VAL A 88 -5.66 -19.76 -27.19
C VAL A 88 -6.95 -20.14 -26.48
N ARG A 89 -7.03 -21.37 -25.97
CA ARG A 89 -8.16 -21.84 -25.15
C ARG A 89 -7.80 -22.02 -23.67
N HIS A 90 -6.57 -21.72 -23.31
CA HIS A 90 -6.13 -21.83 -21.92
C HIS A 90 -5.12 -20.73 -21.59
N SER A 91 -4.97 -20.45 -20.31
CA SER A 91 -3.97 -19.52 -19.80
C SER A 91 -2.57 -19.91 -20.30
N SER A 92 -1.93 -19.01 -21.05
CA SER A 92 -0.60 -19.24 -21.61
C SER A 92 0.52 -18.73 -20.70
N VAL A 93 0.18 -17.98 -19.66
CA VAL A 93 1.12 -17.31 -18.73
C VAL A 93 2.01 -16.25 -19.41
N LEU A 94 1.97 -16.15 -20.75
CA LEU A 94 2.86 -15.28 -21.54
C LEU A 94 2.56 -13.79 -21.46
N ARG A 95 1.39 -13.40 -20.93
CA ARG A 95 0.96 -12.00 -20.80
C ARG A 95 0.90 -11.51 -19.37
N GLN A 96 1.62 -12.13 -18.44
CA GLN A 96 1.70 -11.61 -17.07
C GLN A 96 2.47 -10.30 -17.05
N VAL A 97 1.74 -9.19 -16.85
CA VAL A 97 2.33 -7.86 -16.58
C VAL A 97 3.03 -7.87 -15.21
N VAL A 98 2.51 -8.66 -14.26
CA VAL A 98 3.08 -8.80 -12.90
C VAL A 98 3.41 -10.27 -12.67
N PRO A 99 4.65 -10.63 -12.31
CA PRO A 99 5.02 -12.00 -11.95
C PRO A 99 4.09 -12.57 -10.86
N SER A 100 3.74 -13.84 -10.94
CA SER A 100 2.84 -14.52 -10.00
C SER A 100 3.29 -14.39 -8.54
N SER A 101 4.60 -14.31 -8.29
CA SER A 101 5.18 -14.05 -6.97
C SER A 101 4.94 -12.64 -6.44
N ARG A 102 4.53 -11.70 -7.30
CA ARG A 102 4.29 -10.29 -6.95
C ARG A 102 2.84 -9.83 -7.12
N VAL A 103 1.91 -10.73 -7.42
CA VAL A 103 0.49 -10.39 -7.62
C VAL A 103 -0.11 -9.70 -6.38
N ARG A 104 0.32 -10.08 -5.18
CA ARG A 104 -0.12 -9.47 -3.91
C ARG A 104 0.74 -8.31 -3.44
N TYR A 105 1.82 -7.98 -4.12
CA TYR A 105 2.79 -6.99 -3.67
C TYR A 105 2.16 -5.62 -3.37
N LEU A 106 1.31 -5.12 -4.27
CA LEU A 106 0.63 -3.84 -4.06
C LEU A 106 -0.41 -3.88 -2.93
N SER A 107 -1.12 -5.01 -2.76
CA SER A 107 -2.06 -5.17 -1.64
C SER A 107 -1.33 -5.27 -0.31
N GLU A 108 -0.20 -5.96 -0.26
CA GLU A 108 0.65 -6.07 0.93
C GLU A 108 1.23 -4.70 1.35
N ILE A 109 1.68 -3.89 0.38
CA ILE A 109 2.11 -2.50 0.65
C ILE A 109 0.92 -1.70 1.21
N THR A 110 -0.24 -1.78 0.57
CA THR A 110 -1.43 -1.04 0.99
C THR A 110 -1.89 -1.46 2.40
N GLU A 111 -1.92 -2.75 2.69
CA GLU A 111 -2.26 -3.30 4.00
C GLU A 111 -1.26 -2.84 5.07
N THR A 112 0.05 -2.87 4.75
CA THR A 112 1.11 -2.42 5.65
C THR A 112 0.98 -0.93 5.96
N VAL A 113 0.77 -0.09 4.94
CA VAL A 113 0.62 1.37 5.11
C VAL A 113 -0.64 1.69 5.91
N ARG A 114 -1.77 1.07 5.58
CA ARG A 114 -3.03 1.27 6.33
C ARG A 114 -2.92 0.81 7.77
N GLY A 115 -2.29 -0.35 8.01
CA GLY A 115 -2.03 -0.86 9.35
C GLY A 115 -1.12 0.06 10.15
N TYR A 116 -0.08 0.62 9.54
CA TYR A 116 0.80 1.61 10.17
C TYR A 116 0.04 2.89 10.55
N HIS A 117 -0.81 3.40 9.65
CA HIS A 117 -1.63 4.58 9.93
C HIS A 117 -2.65 4.33 11.04
N ALA A 118 -3.34 3.18 11.02
CA ALA A 118 -4.29 2.83 12.08
C ALA A 118 -3.62 2.73 13.45
N LYS A 119 -2.45 2.09 13.53
CA LYS A 119 -1.65 2.06 14.77
C LYS A 119 -1.18 3.45 15.19
N THR A 120 -0.88 4.33 14.25
CA THR A 120 -0.49 5.71 14.58
C THR A 120 -1.64 6.47 15.23
N GLU A 121 -2.87 6.32 14.74
CA GLU A 121 -4.07 6.93 15.35
C GLU A 121 -4.31 6.37 16.77
N GLU A 122 -4.14 5.06 16.96
CA GLU A 122 -4.25 4.41 18.27
C GLU A 122 -3.22 4.96 19.25
N TYR A 123 -1.94 5.00 18.87
CA TYR A 123 -0.88 5.54 19.71
C TYR A 123 -1.04 7.03 19.99
N ALA A 124 -1.52 7.81 19.00
CA ALA A 124 -1.83 9.22 19.20
C ALA A 124 -2.93 9.43 20.25
N ALA A 125 -3.96 8.57 20.26
CA ALA A 125 -5.01 8.61 21.26
C ALA A 125 -4.48 8.28 22.67
N HIS A 126 -3.58 7.29 22.80
CA HIS A 126 -2.94 6.95 24.06
C HIS A 126 -2.03 8.07 24.57
N ALA A 127 -1.20 8.66 23.71
CA ALA A 127 -0.33 9.80 24.06
C ALA A 127 -1.14 11.00 24.56
N ARG A 128 -2.19 11.36 23.83
CA ARG A 128 -3.12 12.44 24.23
C ARG A 128 -3.78 12.15 25.56
N ARG A 129 -4.23 10.93 25.79
CA ARG A 129 -4.80 10.51 27.06
C ARG A 129 -3.80 10.64 28.21
N ALA A 130 -2.58 10.16 28.03
CA ALA A 130 -1.52 10.28 29.04
C ALA A 130 -1.23 11.74 29.37
N GLN A 131 -1.08 12.61 28.38
CA GLN A 131 -0.86 14.04 28.53
C GLN A 131 -2.02 14.71 29.31
N HIS A 132 -3.27 14.43 28.97
CA HIS A 132 -4.44 15.00 29.64
C HIS A 132 -4.52 14.56 31.11
N LEU A 133 -4.24 13.28 31.38
CA LEU A 133 -4.22 12.76 32.75
C LEU A 133 -3.09 13.39 33.58
N THR A 134 -1.91 13.54 32.97
CA THR A 134 -0.77 14.22 33.59
C THR A 134 -1.08 15.68 33.92
N THR A 135 -1.68 16.41 32.96
CA THR A 135 -2.11 17.80 33.17
C THR A 135 -3.16 17.89 34.27
N ALA A 136 -4.12 16.98 34.34
CA ALA A 136 -5.10 16.92 35.40
C ALA A 136 -4.46 16.63 36.78
N ARG A 137 -3.48 15.71 36.80
CA ARG A 137 -2.70 15.38 38.01
C ARG A 137 -1.94 16.59 38.54
N GLU A 138 -1.30 17.33 37.65
CA GLU A 138 -0.58 18.56 38.00
C GLU A 138 -1.53 19.64 38.56
N ALA A 139 -2.69 19.82 37.93
CA ALA A 139 -3.70 20.78 38.38
C ALA A 139 -4.29 20.45 39.76
N LEU A 140 -4.40 19.16 40.10
CA LEU A 140 -4.87 18.71 41.42
C LEU A 140 -3.80 18.84 42.51
N GLY A 141 -2.53 18.91 42.16
CA GLY A 141 -1.41 19.01 43.10
C GLY A 141 -1.42 17.90 44.15
N GLU A 142 -1.40 18.27 45.44
CA GLU A 142 -1.44 17.30 46.55
C GLU A 142 -2.76 16.53 46.67
N HIS A 143 -3.82 16.98 46.01
CA HIS A 143 -5.14 16.31 45.98
C HIS A 143 -5.27 15.26 44.89
N GLY A 144 -4.21 14.99 44.14
CA GLY A 144 -4.17 13.89 43.15
C GLY A 144 -4.31 12.52 43.81
N SER A 145 -5.05 11.64 43.19
CA SER A 145 -5.31 10.29 43.69
C SER A 145 -4.35 9.24 43.09
N ASP A 146 -4.05 8.19 43.87
CA ASP A 146 -3.30 7.03 43.41
C ASP A 146 -3.94 6.38 42.17
N GLU A 147 -5.25 6.51 42.01
CA GLU A 147 -5.99 6.01 40.86
C GLU A 147 -5.62 6.76 39.57
N LEU A 148 -5.43 8.09 39.67
CA LEU A 148 -5.00 8.90 38.55
C LEU A 148 -3.57 8.55 38.12
N ASP A 149 -2.67 8.31 39.10
CA ASP A 149 -1.31 7.87 38.84
C ASP A 149 -1.27 6.48 38.14
N ARG A 150 -2.17 5.57 38.54
CA ARG A 150 -2.32 4.26 37.84
C ARG A 150 -2.84 4.43 36.41
N LEU A 151 -3.80 5.32 36.18
CA LEU A 151 -4.34 5.58 34.83
C LEU A 151 -3.27 6.18 33.91
N ILE A 152 -2.42 7.08 34.45
CA ILE A 152 -1.25 7.62 33.72
C ILE A 152 -0.31 6.51 33.33
N ALA A 153 0.10 5.67 34.32
CA ALA A 153 1.00 4.56 34.06
C ALA A 153 0.46 3.60 33.01
N THR A 154 -0.83 3.26 33.07
CA THR A 154 -1.49 2.41 32.07
C THR A 154 -1.44 3.03 30.68
N ALA A 155 -1.79 4.33 30.57
CA ALA A 155 -1.78 5.02 29.29
C ALA A 155 -0.37 5.13 28.67
N GLU A 156 0.67 5.23 29.52
CA GLU A 156 2.07 5.20 29.09
C GLU A 156 2.54 3.79 28.71
N GLU A 157 2.08 2.76 29.41
CA GLU A 157 2.41 1.37 29.10
C GLU A 157 1.84 0.92 27.77
N ASP A 158 0.66 1.43 27.38
CA ASP A 158 0.03 1.19 26.09
C ASP A 158 0.85 1.76 24.91
N LEU A 159 1.82 2.63 25.17
CA LEU A 159 2.74 3.16 24.17
C LEU A 159 4.03 2.34 24.10
N PRO A 160 4.42 1.79 22.93
CA PRO A 160 5.70 1.13 22.74
C PRO A 160 6.89 2.05 23.07
N LYS A 161 8.00 1.47 23.50
CA LYS A 161 9.19 2.22 23.90
C LYS A 161 9.78 3.11 22.82
N ASP A 162 9.76 2.66 21.57
CA ASP A 162 10.19 3.41 20.40
C ASP A 162 9.28 4.63 20.15
N VAL A 163 7.98 4.49 20.34
CA VAL A 163 7.00 5.57 20.20
C VAL A 163 7.17 6.62 21.29
N ARG A 164 7.33 6.19 22.56
CA ARG A 164 7.64 7.09 23.68
C ARG A 164 8.96 7.83 23.45
N GLY A 165 9.94 7.13 22.88
CA GLY A 165 11.23 7.70 22.51
C GLY A 165 11.12 8.87 21.54
N LEU A 166 10.18 8.83 20.59
CA LEU A 166 9.94 9.95 19.65
C LEU A 166 9.49 11.21 20.38
N LEU A 167 8.52 11.08 21.31
CA LEU A 167 8.03 12.21 22.10
C LEU A 167 9.11 12.77 23.01
N SER A 168 9.85 11.92 23.72
CA SER A 168 10.90 12.35 24.66
C SER A 168 12.10 13.02 23.95
N GLN A 169 12.39 12.67 22.71
CA GLN A 169 13.47 13.26 21.93
C GLN A 169 13.06 14.58 21.26
N TRP A 170 11.76 14.86 21.14
CA TRP A 170 11.26 16.03 20.40
C TRP A 170 11.85 17.37 20.87
N PRO A 171 11.96 17.68 22.18
CA PRO A 171 12.58 18.94 22.61
C PRO A 171 14.01 19.12 22.09
N SER A 172 14.82 18.07 22.11
CA SER A 172 16.18 18.10 21.58
C SER A 172 16.21 18.28 20.05
N VAL A 173 15.25 17.68 19.35
CA VAL A 173 15.10 17.85 17.89
C VAL A 173 14.71 19.30 17.58
N VAL A 174 13.79 19.90 18.32
CA VAL A 174 13.42 21.32 18.17
C VAL A 174 14.63 22.21 18.37
N GLU A 175 15.44 21.97 19.39
CA GLU A 175 16.67 22.73 19.65
C GLU A 175 17.64 22.65 18.47
N GLN A 176 17.88 21.47 17.92
CA GLN A 176 18.77 21.25 16.78
C GLN A 176 18.33 22.00 15.52
N TYR A 177 17.02 22.10 15.26
CA TYR A 177 16.47 22.78 14.08
C TYR A 177 16.09 24.24 14.31
N SER A 178 16.19 24.76 15.52
CA SER A 178 15.89 26.15 15.86
C SER A 178 17.02 27.12 15.54
N GLY A 179 18.25 26.63 15.44
CA GLY A 179 19.45 27.39 15.06
C GLY A 179 19.47 27.81 13.60
N ASP A 180 20.52 28.50 13.20
CA ASP A 180 20.75 28.90 11.80
C ASP A 180 21.46 27.83 10.99
N GLU A 181 22.10 26.87 11.67
CA GLU A 181 22.79 25.73 11.08
C GLU A 181 22.42 24.45 11.82
N HIS A 182 22.26 23.37 11.06
CA HIS A 182 22.14 22.01 11.57
C HIS A 182 23.48 21.31 11.39
N VAL A 183 24.09 20.87 12.48
CA VAL A 183 25.39 20.22 12.47
C VAL A 183 25.21 18.71 12.72
N VAL A 184 25.61 17.92 11.75
CA VAL A 184 25.60 16.45 11.86
C VAL A 184 27.03 15.94 11.86
N LYS A 185 27.42 15.22 12.89
CA LYS A 185 28.73 14.58 12.96
C LYS A 185 28.68 13.20 12.31
N ILE A 186 29.39 13.04 11.20
CA ILE A 186 29.51 11.77 10.50
C ILE A 186 30.97 11.32 10.59
N ARG A 187 31.22 10.35 11.49
CA ARG A 187 32.59 9.91 11.84
C ARG A 187 33.44 11.09 12.33
N ASP A 188 34.51 11.43 11.62
CA ASP A 188 35.45 12.53 11.96
C ASP A 188 35.14 13.85 11.24
N LYS A 189 34.02 13.92 10.51
CA LYS A 189 33.61 15.12 9.78
C LYS A 189 32.31 15.68 10.32
N GLU A 190 32.26 16.98 10.49
CA GLU A 190 31.04 17.72 10.80
C GLU A 190 30.47 18.26 9.49
N LEU A 191 29.19 17.92 9.26
CA LEU A 191 28.43 18.44 8.13
C LEU A 191 27.56 19.58 8.63
N HIS A 192 27.84 20.79 8.18
CA HIS A 192 27.07 21.98 8.47
C HIS A 192 26.04 22.21 7.37
N THR A 193 24.78 22.29 7.74
CA THR A 193 23.67 22.55 6.82
C THR A 193 22.95 23.81 7.26
N LYS A 194 22.92 24.84 6.41
CA LYS A 194 22.19 26.08 6.70
C LYS A 194 20.70 25.82 6.78
N LEU A 195 20.06 26.27 7.86
CA LEU A 195 18.63 26.18 8.12
C LEU A 195 17.86 27.43 7.71
N VAL A 196 18.57 28.48 7.33
CA VAL A 196 17.98 29.74 6.89
C VAL A 196 18.48 30.08 5.48
N LYS A 197 17.57 30.52 4.62
CA LYS A 197 17.85 31.05 3.29
C LYS A 197 17.27 32.46 3.20
N GLU A 198 17.98 33.35 2.58
CA GLU A 198 17.51 34.70 2.32
C GLU A 198 16.60 34.72 1.08
N SER A 199 15.45 35.36 1.20
CA SER A 199 14.53 35.58 0.07
C SER A 199 15.09 36.65 -0.88
N LEU A 200 14.48 36.78 -2.07
CA LEU A 200 14.83 37.86 -3.02
C LEU A 200 14.64 39.26 -2.46
N SER A 201 13.80 39.39 -1.43
CA SER A 201 13.55 40.67 -0.72
C SER A 201 14.42 40.86 0.53
N GLY A 202 15.41 39.99 0.76
CA GLY A 202 16.30 40.08 1.92
C GLY A 202 15.74 39.54 3.22
N ASN A 203 14.57 38.88 3.22
CA ASN A 203 13.99 38.33 4.43
C ASN A 203 14.50 36.91 4.70
N PRO A 204 14.83 36.55 5.96
CA PRO A 204 15.23 35.21 6.31
C PRO A 204 14.04 34.24 6.25
N ILE A 205 14.17 33.17 5.51
CA ILE A 205 13.18 32.08 5.41
C ILE A 205 13.78 30.83 6.01
N ARG A 206 13.07 30.22 6.98
CA ARG A 206 13.45 28.93 7.54
C ARG A 206 13.26 27.83 6.51
N ARG A 207 14.26 26.96 6.33
CA ARG A 207 14.22 25.81 5.43
C ARG A 207 13.42 24.64 6.01
N VAL A 208 13.24 24.61 7.32
CA VAL A 208 12.45 23.62 8.02
C VAL A 208 11.42 24.34 8.89
N ALA A 209 10.15 24.05 8.66
CA ALA A 209 9.07 24.51 9.50
C ALA A 209 8.85 23.50 10.62
N LEU A 210 9.18 23.90 11.86
CA LEU A 210 8.88 23.08 13.03
C LEU A 210 7.39 23.24 13.38
N PRO A 211 6.66 22.12 13.57
CA PRO A 211 5.28 22.19 14.01
C PRO A 211 5.19 22.78 15.42
N ARG A 212 4.19 23.63 15.66
CA ARG A 212 3.89 24.23 16.97
C ARG A 212 2.73 23.49 17.61
N MET A 213 2.87 22.18 17.79
CA MET A 213 1.86 21.33 18.38
C MET A 213 2.08 21.22 19.88
N HIS A 214 1.01 21.43 20.66
CA HIS A 214 1.01 21.27 22.12
C HIS A 214 0.41 19.93 22.55
N ASP A 215 -0.41 19.33 21.69
CA ASP A 215 -1.01 18.02 21.90
C ASP A 215 -0.03 16.93 21.49
N GLU A 216 0.29 16.01 22.40
CA GLU A 216 1.24 14.93 22.14
C GLU A 216 0.71 13.92 21.12
N GLY A 217 -0.60 13.75 21.00
CA GLY A 217 -1.21 12.92 19.99
C GLY A 217 -1.03 13.50 18.59
N ASP A 218 -1.22 14.81 18.43
CA ASP A 218 -1.00 15.49 17.16
C ASP A 218 0.49 15.50 16.80
N LEU A 219 1.36 15.75 17.78
CA LEU A 219 2.80 15.67 17.61
C LEU A 219 3.24 14.27 17.18
N LEU A 220 2.73 13.24 17.83
CA LEU A 220 3.05 11.85 17.48
C LEU A 220 2.55 11.50 16.08
N THR A 221 1.38 11.99 15.69
CA THR A 221 0.85 11.82 14.34
C THR A 221 1.81 12.44 13.31
N PHE A 222 2.27 13.67 13.56
CA PHE A 222 3.28 14.32 12.72
C PHE A 222 4.58 13.48 12.65
N LEU A 223 5.14 13.10 13.79
CA LEU A 223 6.39 12.34 13.88
C LEU A 223 6.31 10.98 13.17
N ARG A 224 5.15 10.35 13.13
CA ARG A 224 4.96 9.05 12.51
C ARG A 224 4.44 9.08 11.07
N ARG A 225 3.93 10.21 10.59
CA ARG A 225 3.38 10.33 9.23
C ARG A 225 4.14 11.27 8.32
N GLU A 226 4.77 12.28 8.86
CA GLU A 226 5.45 13.32 8.08
C GLU A 226 6.93 13.45 8.47
N ASN A 227 7.20 13.74 9.72
CA ASN A 227 8.50 13.93 10.35
C ASN A 227 9.38 15.02 9.71
N LEU A 228 10.62 15.12 10.18
CA LEU A 228 11.63 16.07 9.71
C LEU A 228 12.63 15.40 8.77
N PRO A 229 13.36 16.17 7.92
CA PRO A 229 14.41 15.62 7.09
C PRO A 229 15.44 14.83 7.90
N GLY A 230 15.78 13.63 7.44
CA GLY A 230 16.69 12.72 8.14
C GLY A 230 16.04 11.76 9.12
N TYR A 231 14.74 11.91 9.39
CA TYR A 231 13.95 11.00 10.24
C TYR A 231 12.91 10.26 9.40
N PHE A 232 12.56 9.05 9.83
CA PHE A 232 11.49 8.27 9.18
C PHE A 232 10.13 8.56 9.83
N PRO A 233 9.05 8.60 9.04
CA PRO A 233 8.97 8.76 7.60
C PRO A 233 9.04 10.24 7.19
N PHE A 234 10.03 10.64 6.42
CA PHE A 234 10.06 11.99 5.88
C PHE A 234 9.22 12.06 4.61
N THR A 235 8.03 12.63 4.70
CA THR A 235 7.04 12.74 3.59
C THR A 235 6.74 14.17 3.17
N ALA A 236 7.16 15.16 3.97
CA ALA A 236 6.92 16.56 3.66
C ALA A 236 7.76 16.98 2.43
N GLY A 237 7.11 17.65 1.48
CA GLY A 237 7.74 18.28 0.32
C GLY A 237 8.60 19.49 0.70
N VAL A 238 9.50 19.32 1.65
CA VAL A 238 10.37 20.37 2.16
C VAL A 238 11.70 20.32 1.42
N PHE A 239 12.37 21.43 1.37
CA PHE A 239 13.67 21.62 0.76
C PHE A 239 14.62 20.46 0.99
N PRO A 240 15.15 19.81 -0.06
CA PRO A 240 16.21 18.86 0.14
C PRO A 240 17.41 19.59 0.73
N PHE A 241 17.91 19.13 1.88
CA PHE A 241 19.13 19.67 2.48
C PHE A 241 20.35 19.55 1.57
N LYS A 242 20.26 18.72 0.53
CA LYS A 242 21.38 18.40 -0.36
C LYS A 242 21.66 19.42 -1.45
N ARG A 243 20.75 20.36 -1.73
CA ARG A 243 20.86 21.27 -2.87
C ARG A 243 20.68 22.71 -2.42
N ASP A 244 21.77 23.39 -2.12
CA ASP A 244 21.74 24.77 -1.62
C ASP A 244 21.27 25.81 -2.64
N ASN A 245 21.31 25.47 -3.94
CA ASN A 245 21.05 26.39 -5.05
C ASN A 245 19.70 26.19 -5.75
N GLU A 246 18.81 25.32 -5.26
CA GLU A 246 17.49 25.13 -5.86
C GLU A 246 16.47 26.11 -5.31
N ASP A 247 15.73 26.71 -6.23
CA ASP A 247 14.61 27.60 -5.91
C ASP A 247 13.47 26.79 -5.27
N PRO A 248 12.83 27.27 -4.18
CA PRO A 248 11.67 26.65 -3.58
C PRO A 248 10.54 26.28 -4.55
N ALA A 249 10.35 27.08 -5.60
CA ALA A 249 9.35 26.82 -6.63
C ALA A 249 9.58 25.52 -7.43
N ARG A 250 10.80 25.02 -7.51
CA ARG A 250 11.11 23.76 -8.22
C ARG A 250 10.76 22.51 -7.43
N MET A 251 10.59 22.60 -6.14
CA MET A 251 10.26 21.45 -5.29
C MET A 251 8.80 20.99 -5.41
N PHE A 252 7.92 21.88 -5.85
CA PHE A 252 6.51 21.57 -6.11
C PHE A 252 6.25 21.14 -7.56
N ALA A 253 7.18 21.38 -8.47
CA ALA A 253 7.12 20.86 -9.83
C ALA A 253 7.66 19.42 -9.84
N GLY A 254 6.93 18.51 -9.20
CA GLY A 254 7.30 17.15 -8.92
C GLY A 254 8.10 16.47 -10.03
N GLU A 255 9.26 15.98 -9.68
CA GLU A 255 9.75 14.77 -10.29
C GLU A 255 8.84 13.65 -9.78
N GLY A 256 7.78 13.39 -10.56
CA GLY A 256 6.91 12.24 -10.41
C GLY A 256 7.62 10.97 -10.82
#